data_de14740c2a08003585fac0cbf97fb0ac
#
_entry.id   de14740c2a08003585fac0cbf97fb0ac
#
_cell.length_a   1.000
_cell.length_b   1.000
_cell.length_c   1.000
_cell.angle_alpha   90.00
_cell.angle_beta   90.00
_cell.angle_gamma   90.00
#
_symmetry.space_group_name_H-M   'P 1'
#
loop_
_entity.id
_entity.type
_entity.pdbx_description
1 polymer ?
#
loop_
_entity_poly.entity_id
_entity_poly.type
_entity_poly.pdbx_seq_one_letter_code
_entity_poly.pdbx_strand_id
1 'polypeptide(L)'
;SVLYLWCYRAYDETNPDDAEIPFMKDTAAEMAQAFQNYTGRGFYSMSSNEDYPTAAELIDYAYGRYNIHAYTIEVYSPGKSEDGDISSCKWENTMPEATWVFYSREEIRDTLGLDPDAITDADGVGLAEGEGLWFYTSSTNQMVNRAPEEQDVMVRGCRDAILTMMESEPNGKGYQN
;
A
#
# COMPACT_ATOMS: atom_id res chain seq x y z
N SER A 1 1.67 3.69 1.51
CA SER A 1 1.63 5.11 1.09
C SER A 1 0.23 5.69 1.13
N VAL A 2 0.13 7.02 1.09
CA VAL A 2 -1.11 7.75 0.82
C VAL A 2 -0.96 8.41 -0.54
N LEU A 3 -1.80 8.00 -1.49
CA LEU A 3 -1.78 8.54 -2.84
C LEU A 3 -2.93 9.54 -3.00
N TYR A 4 -2.64 10.67 -3.66
CA TYR A 4 -3.61 11.71 -4.00
C TYR A 4 -3.58 12.00 -5.51
N LEU A 5 -4.48 12.85 -6.00
CA LEU A 5 -4.71 13.15 -7.41
C LEU A 5 -3.52 13.88 -8.08
N TRP A 6 -3.34 13.76 -9.35
CA TRP A 6 -4.08 12.94 -10.32
C TRP A 6 -3.36 11.62 -10.58
N CYS A 7 -4.11 10.60 -11.03
CA CYS A 7 -3.49 9.34 -11.42
C CYS A 7 -2.98 9.35 -12.86
N TYR A 8 -3.65 10.08 -13.74
CA TYR A 8 -3.38 10.04 -15.20
C TYR A 8 -2.51 11.16 -15.73
N ARG A 9 -2.26 12.21 -14.94
CA ARG A 9 -1.45 13.36 -15.35
C ARG A 9 -0.76 14.03 -14.17
N ALA A 10 0.30 14.77 -14.45
CA ALA A 10 0.94 15.61 -13.47
C ALA A 10 0.06 16.81 -13.07
N TYR A 11 0.32 17.33 -11.86
CA TYR A 11 -0.23 18.58 -11.37
C TYR A 11 0.19 19.76 -12.26
N ASP A 12 -0.75 20.65 -12.53
CA ASP A 12 -0.53 21.89 -13.28
C ASP A 12 -1.15 23.07 -12.52
N GLU A 13 -0.31 23.91 -11.93
CA GLU A 13 -0.73 25.07 -11.14
C GLU A 13 -1.57 26.10 -11.91
N THR A 14 -1.52 26.05 -13.24
CA THR A 14 -2.29 26.95 -14.12
C THR A 14 -3.66 26.40 -14.48
N ASN A 15 -3.91 25.11 -14.18
CA ASN A 15 -5.17 24.46 -14.45
C ASN A 15 -6.16 24.71 -13.29
N PRO A 16 -7.32 25.36 -13.54
CA PRO A 16 -8.30 25.60 -12.49
C PRO A 16 -8.85 24.32 -11.85
N ASP A 17 -8.83 23.18 -12.55
CA ASP A 17 -9.25 21.90 -12.03
C ASP A 17 -8.28 21.35 -10.97
N ASP A 18 -7.08 21.93 -10.85
CA ASP A 18 -6.05 21.54 -9.90
C ASP A 18 -6.01 22.42 -8.64
N ALA A 19 -6.92 23.36 -8.51
CA ALA A 19 -6.90 24.35 -7.43
C ALA A 19 -6.88 23.75 -6.01
N GLU A 20 -7.49 22.57 -5.82
CA GLU A 20 -7.57 21.89 -4.53
C GLU A 20 -6.42 20.85 -4.33
N ILE A 21 -5.61 20.59 -5.36
CA ILE A 21 -4.54 19.58 -5.26
C ILE A 21 -3.50 19.92 -4.17
N PRO A 22 -3.07 21.18 -3.98
CA PRO A 22 -2.18 21.54 -2.86
C PRO A 22 -2.76 21.17 -1.49
N PHE A 23 -4.04 21.40 -1.28
CA PHE A 23 -4.74 21.01 -0.05
C PHE A 23 -4.75 19.47 0.12
N MET A 24 -5.08 18.75 -0.95
CA MET A 24 -5.06 17.28 -0.91
C MET A 24 -3.67 16.71 -0.64
N LYS A 25 -2.62 17.33 -1.18
CA LYS A 25 -1.23 16.99 -0.91
C LYS A 25 -0.89 17.15 0.57
N ASP A 26 -1.26 18.28 1.17
CA ASP A 26 -1.00 18.58 2.57
C ASP A 26 -1.76 17.60 3.48
N THR A 27 -3.05 17.35 3.19
CA THR A 27 -3.84 16.35 3.91
C THR A 27 -3.24 14.95 3.80
N ALA A 28 -2.80 14.53 2.61
CA ALA A 28 -2.15 13.23 2.42
C ALA A 28 -0.85 13.12 3.23
N ALA A 29 -0.09 14.20 3.35
CA ALA A 29 1.12 14.25 4.17
C ALA A 29 0.78 14.11 5.68
N GLU A 30 -0.25 14.79 6.15
CA GLU A 30 -0.75 14.67 7.53
C GLU A 30 -1.25 13.24 7.84
N MET A 31 -1.98 12.63 6.91
CA MET A 31 -2.42 11.23 7.01
C MET A 31 -1.22 10.26 7.12
N ALA A 32 -0.21 10.44 6.28
CA ALA A 32 1.00 9.64 6.31
C ALA A 32 1.76 9.82 7.63
N GLN A 33 1.85 11.05 8.14
CA GLN A 33 2.47 11.34 9.42
C GLN A 33 1.71 10.71 10.60
N ALA A 34 0.38 10.73 10.59
CA ALA A 34 -0.45 10.09 11.62
C ALA A 34 -0.21 8.58 11.65
N PHE A 35 -0.15 7.95 10.49
CA PHE A 35 0.20 6.52 10.37
C PHE A 35 1.61 6.24 10.96
N GLN A 36 2.60 7.04 10.59
CA GLN A 36 3.97 6.91 11.10
C GLN A 36 4.03 7.06 12.62
N ASN A 37 3.34 8.05 13.17
CA ASN A 37 3.31 8.34 14.61
C ASN A 37 2.74 7.15 15.40
N TYR A 38 1.71 6.50 14.85
CA TYR A 38 1.11 5.34 15.50
C TYR A 38 1.97 4.09 15.36
N THR A 39 2.39 3.78 14.15
CA THR A 39 3.04 2.49 13.85
C THR A 39 4.53 2.49 14.11
N GLY A 40 5.16 3.66 14.16
CA GLY A 40 6.61 3.82 14.17
C GLY A 40 7.28 3.32 12.89
N ARG A 41 6.53 3.20 11.79
CA ARG A 41 7.01 2.70 10.49
C ARG A 41 6.95 3.79 9.45
N GLY A 42 7.84 3.72 8.47
CA GLY A 42 7.83 4.63 7.33
C GLY A 42 6.52 4.54 6.56
N PHE A 43 5.97 5.70 6.25
CA PHE A 43 4.79 5.85 5.42
C PHE A 43 4.87 7.21 4.74
N TYR A 44 4.63 7.29 3.46
CA TYR A 44 4.81 8.52 2.70
C TYR A 44 3.53 8.88 1.93
N SER A 45 3.49 10.11 1.46
CA SER A 45 2.46 10.58 0.54
C SER A 45 3.08 11.03 -0.77
N MET A 46 2.39 10.78 -1.86
CA MET A 46 2.82 11.24 -3.18
C MET A 46 1.61 11.34 -4.13
N SER A 47 1.78 12.09 -5.22
CA SER A 47 0.82 12.03 -6.30
C SER A 47 0.79 10.62 -6.89
N SER A 48 -0.41 10.12 -7.15
CA SER A 48 -0.57 8.80 -7.76
C SER A 48 0.12 8.68 -9.13
N ASN A 49 0.17 9.79 -9.89
CA ASN A 49 0.90 9.85 -11.16
C ASN A 49 2.42 9.71 -11.00
N GLU A 50 2.99 10.18 -9.87
CA GLU A 50 4.41 10.03 -9.58
C GLU A 50 4.79 8.60 -9.20
N ASP A 51 3.86 7.83 -8.65
CA ASP A 51 4.06 6.41 -8.38
C ASP A 51 4.02 5.61 -9.67
N TYR A 52 2.89 5.60 -10.32
CA TYR A 52 2.73 5.08 -11.69
C TYR A 52 1.49 5.71 -12.36
N PRO A 53 1.62 6.21 -13.59
CA PRO A 53 0.47 6.82 -14.27
C PRO A 53 -0.56 5.75 -14.64
N THR A 54 -1.78 5.95 -14.16
CA THR A 54 -2.93 5.09 -14.46
C THR A 54 -4.10 5.90 -14.99
N ALA A 55 -5.11 5.22 -15.51
CA ALA A 55 -6.33 5.84 -15.98
C ALA A 55 -7.54 5.12 -15.40
N ALA A 56 -8.66 5.84 -15.31
CA ALA A 56 -9.94 5.33 -14.80
C ALA A 56 -9.92 4.91 -13.31
N GLU A 57 -9.09 5.56 -12.53
CA GLU A 57 -9.05 5.38 -11.08
C GLU A 57 -10.28 6.00 -10.40
N LEU A 58 -10.71 5.37 -9.30
CA LEU A 58 -11.87 5.83 -8.55
C LEU A 58 -11.66 7.24 -7.95
N ILE A 59 -10.44 7.54 -7.49
CA ILE A 59 -10.14 8.84 -6.90
C ILE A 59 -10.22 9.97 -7.92
N ASP A 60 -9.72 9.74 -9.15
CA ASP A 60 -9.87 10.71 -10.26
C ASP A 60 -11.33 10.96 -10.62
N TYR A 61 -12.12 9.89 -10.67
CA TYR A 61 -13.55 10.00 -10.96
C TYR A 61 -14.32 10.73 -9.86
N ALA A 62 -14.03 10.43 -8.60
CA ALA A 62 -14.68 11.06 -7.45
C ALA A 62 -14.44 12.58 -7.44
N TYR A 63 -13.20 12.99 -7.65
CA TYR A 63 -12.87 14.41 -7.71
C TYR A 63 -13.36 15.07 -9.00
N GLY A 64 -13.00 14.54 -10.17
CA GLY A 64 -13.32 15.16 -11.45
C GLY A 64 -14.82 15.28 -11.75
N ARG A 65 -15.64 14.36 -11.19
CA ARG A 65 -17.09 14.37 -11.41
C ARG A 65 -17.87 15.06 -10.30
N TYR A 66 -17.40 14.95 -9.07
CA TYR A 66 -18.18 15.34 -7.87
C TYR A 66 -17.43 16.30 -6.96
N ASN A 67 -16.20 16.65 -7.28
CA ASN A 67 -15.32 17.46 -6.44
C ASN A 67 -15.16 16.88 -5.02
N ILE A 68 -15.12 15.55 -4.94
CA ILE A 68 -14.90 14.83 -3.68
C ILE A 68 -13.41 14.58 -3.54
N HIS A 69 -12.79 15.10 -2.47
CA HIS A 69 -11.42 14.74 -2.13
C HIS A 69 -11.34 13.24 -1.83
N ALA A 70 -10.51 12.55 -2.57
CA ALA A 70 -10.36 11.11 -2.45
C ALA A 70 -8.89 10.72 -2.44
N TYR A 71 -8.57 9.71 -1.63
CA TYR A 71 -7.22 9.24 -1.39
C TYR A 71 -7.19 7.72 -1.49
N THR A 72 -6.07 7.17 -1.96
CA THR A 72 -5.80 5.75 -1.87
C THR A 72 -4.80 5.51 -0.74
N ILE A 73 -5.10 4.63 0.19
CA ILE A 73 -4.17 4.19 1.23
C ILE A 73 -3.68 2.79 0.88
N GLU A 74 -2.42 2.72 0.51
CA GLU A 74 -1.74 1.45 0.35
C GLU A 74 -1.19 1.00 1.69
N VAL A 75 -1.79 -0.03 2.24
CA VAL A 75 -1.60 -0.45 3.65
C VAL A 75 -0.22 -1.04 3.94
N TYR A 76 0.60 -1.22 2.91
CA TYR A 76 1.97 -1.67 3.09
C TYR A 76 2.87 -0.59 3.69
N SER A 77 3.71 -0.98 4.64
CA SER A 77 4.79 -0.15 5.16
C SER A 77 6.09 -0.96 5.21
N PRO A 78 7.16 -0.46 4.60
CA PRO A 78 8.46 -1.15 4.58
C PRO A 78 9.13 -1.24 5.97
N GLY A 79 8.65 -0.52 6.95
CA GLY A 79 9.27 -0.44 8.26
C GLY A 79 10.19 0.77 8.40
N LYS A 80 11.07 0.75 9.39
CA LYS A 80 12.10 1.77 9.59
C LYS A 80 13.34 1.39 8.81
N SER A 81 14.03 2.39 8.24
CA SER A 81 15.40 2.21 7.78
C SER A 81 16.33 1.92 8.96
N GLU A 82 17.51 1.34 8.70
CA GLU A 82 18.50 1.03 9.75
C GLU A 82 18.99 2.28 10.51
N ASP A 83 19.02 3.43 9.85
CA ASP A 83 19.36 4.73 10.45
C ASP A 83 18.17 5.42 11.15
N GLY A 84 16.97 4.83 11.08
CA GLY A 84 15.75 5.40 11.66
C GLY A 84 15.14 6.56 10.86
N ASP A 85 15.69 6.89 9.71
CA ASP A 85 15.14 7.91 8.82
C ASP A 85 13.95 7.35 8.04
N ILE A 86 12.75 7.78 8.42
CA ILE A 86 11.49 7.34 7.81
C ILE A 86 11.33 7.94 6.39
N SER A 87 11.97 9.07 6.10
CA SER A 87 11.86 9.72 4.79
C SER A 87 12.56 8.94 3.68
N SER A 88 13.54 8.10 4.04
CA SER A 88 14.26 7.22 3.11
C SER A 88 13.56 5.88 2.88
N CYS A 89 12.53 5.57 3.64
CA CYS A 89 11.75 4.33 3.52
C CYS A 89 10.82 4.38 2.30
N LYS A 90 11.38 4.60 1.14
CA LYS A 90 10.67 4.36 -0.10
C LYS A 90 10.56 2.86 -0.33
N TRP A 91 9.44 2.48 -0.88
CA TRP A 91 9.10 1.12 -1.28
C TRP A 91 10.28 0.39 -2.00
N GLU A 92 10.95 1.08 -2.92
CA GLU A 92 12.04 0.53 -3.74
C GLU A 92 13.29 0.11 -2.96
N ASN A 93 13.50 0.67 -1.77
CA ASN A 93 14.72 0.46 -0.99
C ASN A 93 14.59 -0.61 0.10
N THR A 94 13.40 -1.15 0.34
CA THR A 94 13.11 -2.01 1.50
C THR A 94 12.47 -3.34 1.14
N MET A 95 12.20 -3.55 -0.15
CA MET A 95 11.65 -4.80 -0.63
C MET A 95 12.78 -5.78 -0.94
N PRO A 96 12.74 -6.99 -0.39
CA PRO A 96 13.65 -8.04 -0.83
C PRO A 96 13.49 -8.25 -2.34
N GLU A 97 14.59 -8.44 -3.03
CA GLU A 97 14.53 -8.83 -4.44
C GLU A 97 13.64 -10.07 -4.61
N ALA A 98 12.78 -10.01 -5.60
CA ALA A 98 11.98 -11.15 -5.97
C ALA A 98 12.91 -12.28 -6.43
N THR A 99 12.77 -13.44 -5.84
CA THR A 99 13.61 -14.59 -6.14
C THR A 99 12.82 -15.88 -6.06
N TRP A 100 13.38 -16.91 -6.66
CA TRP A 100 12.89 -18.28 -6.51
C TRP A 100 13.51 -18.91 -5.27
N VAL A 101 12.67 -19.41 -4.36
CA VAL A 101 13.09 -20.14 -3.17
C VAL A 101 12.53 -21.55 -3.26
N PHE A 102 13.42 -22.52 -3.10
CA PHE A 102 13.01 -23.92 -3.01
C PHE A 102 12.59 -24.24 -1.57
N TYR A 103 11.44 -24.89 -1.45
CA TYR A 103 10.95 -25.45 -0.21
C TYR A 103 10.75 -26.95 -0.37
N SER A 104 11.35 -27.73 0.52
CA SER A 104 11.08 -29.16 0.63
C SER A 104 9.63 -29.41 1.07
N ARG A 105 9.16 -30.64 0.92
CA ARG A 105 7.83 -31.04 1.35
C ARG A 105 7.58 -30.72 2.85
N GLU A 106 8.58 -30.95 3.71
CA GLU A 106 8.52 -30.62 5.14
C GLU A 106 8.43 -29.09 5.36
N GLU A 107 9.24 -28.32 4.67
CA GLU A 107 9.22 -26.85 4.77
C GLU A 107 7.93 -26.27 4.23
N ILE A 108 7.32 -26.85 3.19
CA ILE A 108 5.99 -26.44 2.71
C ILE A 108 4.95 -26.56 3.83
N ARG A 109 4.99 -27.66 4.59
CA ARG A 109 4.09 -27.86 5.72
C ARG A 109 4.45 -27.00 6.93
N ASP A 110 5.72 -27.02 7.34
CA ASP A 110 6.13 -26.50 8.65
C ASP A 110 6.45 -25.00 8.61
N THR A 111 6.88 -24.48 7.44
CA THR A 111 7.24 -23.07 7.26
C THR A 111 6.13 -22.28 6.56
N LEU A 112 5.53 -22.84 5.51
CA LEU A 112 4.49 -22.14 4.75
C LEU A 112 3.07 -22.43 5.28
N GLY A 113 2.90 -23.43 6.15
CA GLY A 113 1.59 -23.82 6.69
C GLY A 113 0.65 -24.40 5.63
N LEU A 114 1.19 -24.87 4.50
CA LEU A 114 0.42 -25.46 3.41
C LEU A 114 0.39 -26.97 3.55
N ASP A 115 -0.71 -27.58 3.13
CA ASP A 115 -0.79 -29.06 3.05
C ASP A 115 -0.10 -29.55 1.77
N PRO A 116 1.09 -30.18 1.87
CA PRO A 116 1.79 -30.68 0.68
C PRO A 116 1.06 -31.80 -0.04
N ASP A 117 0.13 -32.48 0.63
CA ASP A 117 -0.68 -33.55 0.01
C ASP A 117 -1.82 -32.97 -0.86
N ALA A 118 -2.20 -31.71 -0.58
CA ALA A 118 -3.18 -31.00 -1.39
C ALA A 118 -2.57 -30.32 -2.62
N ILE A 119 -1.24 -30.26 -2.72
CA ILE A 119 -0.55 -29.66 -3.87
C ILE A 119 -0.39 -30.73 -4.96
N THR A 120 -1.06 -30.53 -6.09
CA THR A 120 -0.98 -31.45 -7.23
C THR A 120 -0.59 -30.68 -8.50
N ASP A 121 0.03 -31.40 -9.45
CA ASP A 121 0.23 -30.89 -10.80
C ASP A 121 -1.09 -30.90 -11.61
N ALA A 122 -0.99 -30.55 -12.90
CA ALA A 122 -2.14 -30.49 -13.79
C ALA A 122 -2.81 -31.86 -14.01
N ASP A 123 -2.08 -32.97 -13.80
CA ASP A 123 -2.56 -34.34 -13.93
C ASP A 123 -3.10 -34.91 -12.60
N GLY A 124 -3.09 -34.11 -11.55
CA GLY A 124 -3.54 -34.48 -10.21
C GLY A 124 -2.53 -35.31 -9.43
N VAL A 125 -1.26 -35.33 -9.85
CA VAL A 125 -0.19 -36.03 -9.16
C VAL A 125 0.38 -35.12 -8.06
N GLY A 126 0.35 -35.60 -6.82
CA GLY A 126 0.89 -34.87 -5.66
C GLY A 126 2.41 -34.94 -5.56
N LEU A 127 2.96 -34.11 -4.68
CA LEU A 127 4.38 -34.12 -4.37
C LEU A 127 4.79 -35.43 -3.70
N ALA A 128 5.78 -36.14 -4.28
CA ALA A 128 6.34 -37.34 -3.69
C ALA A 128 7.21 -37.01 -2.45
N GLU A 129 7.49 -38.03 -1.66
CA GLU A 129 8.43 -37.94 -0.54
C GLU A 129 9.83 -37.58 -1.05
N GLY A 130 10.43 -36.54 -0.45
CA GLY A 130 11.73 -35.99 -0.86
C GLY A 130 11.68 -34.95 -1.99
N GLU A 131 10.52 -34.72 -2.56
CA GLU A 131 10.31 -33.62 -3.52
C GLU A 131 10.04 -32.30 -2.82
N GLY A 132 10.06 -31.23 -3.59
CA GLY A 132 9.74 -29.89 -3.14
C GLY A 132 9.33 -29.00 -4.31
N LEU A 133 9.02 -27.76 -4.00
CA LEU A 133 8.59 -26.78 -5.00
C LEU A 133 9.43 -25.51 -4.92
N TRP A 134 9.60 -24.89 -6.05
CA TRP A 134 10.12 -23.55 -6.16
C TRP A 134 8.97 -22.55 -6.07
N PHE A 135 9.06 -21.67 -5.07
CA PHE A 135 8.14 -20.57 -4.92
C PHE A 135 8.82 -19.28 -5.37
N TYR A 136 8.12 -18.52 -6.18
CA TYR A 136 8.54 -17.18 -6.53
C TYR A 136 8.12 -16.24 -5.41
N THR A 137 9.09 -15.73 -4.66
CA THR A 137 8.85 -14.70 -3.66
C THR A 137 8.83 -13.36 -4.36
N SER A 138 7.69 -12.71 -4.36
CA SER A 138 7.59 -11.33 -4.82
C SER A 138 7.39 -10.39 -3.65
N SER A 139 7.75 -9.14 -3.83
CA SER A 139 7.43 -8.07 -2.91
C SER A 139 5.92 -8.02 -2.60
N THR A 140 5.08 -8.31 -3.58
CA THR A 140 3.62 -8.36 -3.43
C THR A 140 3.16 -9.40 -2.42
N ASN A 141 3.77 -10.60 -2.40
CA ASN A 141 3.42 -11.63 -1.42
C ASN A 141 3.71 -11.19 0.01
N GLN A 142 4.78 -10.44 0.23
CA GLN A 142 5.11 -9.88 1.54
C GLN A 142 4.20 -8.73 1.94
N MET A 143 3.64 -8.01 0.96
CA MET A 143 2.65 -6.95 1.21
C MET A 143 1.33 -7.50 1.77
N VAL A 144 0.86 -8.63 1.24
CA VAL A 144 -0.50 -9.12 1.54
C VAL A 144 -0.56 -10.18 2.64
N ASN A 145 0.55 -10.82 2.99
CA ASN A 145 0.62 -11.95 3.93
C ASN A 145 1.41 -11.60 5.19
N ARG A 146 1.00 -10.53 5.87
CA ARG A 146 1.62 -10.14 7.14
C ARG A 146 1.13 -10.97 8.31
N ALA A 147 2.02 -11.13 9.31
CA ALA A 147 1.66 -11.75 10.56
C ALA A 147 0.46 -11.02 11.22
N PRO A 148 -0.45 -11.73 11.90
CA PRO A 148 -1.66 -11.14 12.49
C PRO A 148 -1.41 -9.94 13.41
N GLU A 149 -0.35 -9.98 14.21
CA GLU A 149 0.07 -8.89 15.08
C GLU A 149 0.49 -7.63 14.32
N GLU A 150 1.09 -7.78 13.14
CA GLU A 150 1.42 -6.68 12.26
C GLU A 150 0.19 -6.10 11.57
N GLN A 151 -0.78 -6.96 11.22
CA GLN A 151 -2.04 -6.52 10.62
C GLN A 151 -2.81 -5.58 11.55
N ASP A 152 -2.89 -5.89 12.85
CA ASP A 152 -3.57 -5.04 13.83
C ASP A 152 -2.92 -3.65 13.92
N VAL A 153 -1.59 -3.60 13.95
CA VAL A 153 -0.84 -2.33 13.96
C VAL A 153 -1.12 -1.51 12.70
N MET A 154 -1.11 -2.15 11.52
CA MET A 154 -1.39 -1.48 10.25
C MET A 154 -2.82 -0.95 10.17
N VAL A 155 -3.81 -1.75 10.59
CA VAL A 155 -5.22 -1.33 10.61
C VAL A 155 -5.43 -0.11 11.50
N ARG A 156 -4.80 -0.08 12.67
CA ARG A 156 -4.89 1.08 13.58
C ARG A 156 -4.17 2.31 13.02
N GLY A 157 -3.02 2.13 12.38
CA GLY A 157 -2.33 3.21 11.69
C GLY A 157 -3.19 3.81 10.56
N CYS A 158 -3.85 2.97 9.76
CA CYS A 158 -4.80 3.43 8.75
C CYS A 158 -6.00 4.14 9.35
N ARG A 159 -6.53 3.67 10.49
CA ARG A 159 -7.60 4.35 11.21
C ARG A 159 -7.19 5.78 11.58
N ASP A 160 -5.99 5.95 12.14
CA ASP A 160 -5.50 7.27 12.57
C ASP A 160 -5.28 8.19 11.36
N ALA A 161 -4.78 7.66 10.24
CA ALA A 161 -4.70 8.40 8.99
C ALA A 161 -6.08 8.87 8.48
N ILE A 162 -7.09 7.99 8.51
CA ILE A 162 -8.46 8.34 8.10
C ILE A 162 -9.06 9.40 9.02
N LEU A 163 -8.88 9.29 10.33
CA LEU A 163 -9.37 10.30 11.29
C LEU A 163 -8.70 11.65 11.04
N THR A 164 -7.40 11.68 10.76
CA THR A 164 -6.68 12.89 10.39
C THR A 164 -7.28 13.53 9.13
N MET A 165 -7.55 12.74 8.09
CA MET A 165 -8.23 13.24 6.89
C MET A 165 -9.59 13.89 7.23
N MET A 166 -10.40 13.23 8.06
CA MET A 166 -11.72 13.74 8.44
C MET A 166 -11.65 15.05 9.27
N GLU A 167 -10.56 15.24 10.02
CA GLU A 167 -10.32 16.45 10.81
C GLU A 167 -9.74 17.59 9.96
N SER A 168 -8.93 17.26 8.95
CA SER A 168 -8.29 18.23 8.05
C SER A 168 -9.27 18.79 7.02
N GLU A 169 -10.27 18.00 6.61
CA GLU A 169 -11.27 18.45 5.66
C GLU A 169 -12.00 19.67 6.20
N PRO A 170 -12.07 20.78 5.42
CA PRO A 170 -12.70 22.00 5.88
C PRO A 170 -14.17 21.74 6.21
N ASN A 171 -14.51 21.88 7.48
CA ASN A 171 -15.86 21.76 7.97
C ASN A 171 -16.83 22.57 7.10
N GLY A 172 -17.50 21.90 6.18
CA GLY A 172 -18.68 22.43 5.55
C GLY A 172 -18.47 23.56 4.54
N LYS A 173 -17.48 23.52 3.66
CA LYS A 173 -17.75 24.03 2.31
C LYS A 173 -18.80 23.10 1.74
N GLY A 174 -20.04 23.38 2.18
CA GLY A 174 -21.20 22.59 1.83
C GLY A 174 -21.21 22.42 0.33
N TYR A 175 -21.49 21.23 -0.09
CA TYR A 175 -21.94 20.92 -1.44
C TYR A 175 -22.98 21.96 -1.81
N GLN A 176 -22.56 23.02 -2.51
CA GLN A 176 -23.49 23.92 -3.16
C GLN A 176 -23.97 23.17 -4.38
N ASN A 177 -25.19 22.63 -4.26
CA ASN A 177 -25.96 22.05 -5.37
C ASN A 177 -26.17 23.08 -6.49
#